data_9d30d2a282682aed2563ceca682754bc
#
_entry.id   9d30d2a282682aed2563ceca682754bc
#
_cell.length_a   1.000
_cell.length_b   1.000
_cell.length_c   1.000
_cell.angle_alpha   90.00
_cell.angle_beta   90.00
_cell.angle_gamma   90.00
#
_symmetry.space_group_name_H-M   'P 1'
#
loop_
_entity.id
_entity.type
_entity.pdbx_description
1 polymer ?
#
loop_
_entity_poly.entity_id
_entity_poly.type
_entity_poly.pdbx_seq_one_letter_code
_entity_poly.pdbx_strand_id
1 'polypeptide(L)'
;MRLQVLASGSRGNCYLLHTRHGIVILEAGVRWQELLKAIDHRIDNVICCLVTHEHMDHAKYMLDYANGGISVYASQGTKAALHEIGALPKPYMIRSFEKMIANEMYGIRFTAFPTQHDAADPVGYYITDLSAEECLLFATDTY
;
A
#
# COMPACT_ATOMS: atom_id res chain seq x y z
N MET A 1 -5.13 14.74 8.15
CA MET A 1 -4.99 13.85 6.95
C MET A 1 -6.17 14.01 6.00
N ARG A 2 -6.00 13.78 4.69
CA ARG A 2 -7.07 13.81 3.68
C ARG A 2 -6.93 12.59 2.74
N LEU A 3 -7.99 11.78 2.66
CA LEU A 3 -8.02 10.62 1.77
C LEU A 3 -8.59 11.04 0.40
N GLN A 4 -7.87 10.71 -0.67
CA GLN A 4 -8.30 10.88 -2.05
C GLN A 4 -8.45 9.50 -2.71
N VAL A 5 -9.60 9.22 -3.27
CA VAL A 5 -9.87 7.97 -3.99
C VAL A 5 -9.49 8.16 -5.45
N LEU A 6 -8.50 7.42 -5.95
CA LEU A 6 -8.18 7.38 -7.38
C LEU A 6 -9.03 6.34 -8.11
N ALA A 7 -9.18 5.17 -7.50
CA ALA A 7 -10.01 4.10 -8.01
C ALA A 7 -10.50 3.24 -6.84
N SER A 8 -11.71 2.72 -6.96
CA SER A 8 -12.30 1.77 -6.02
C SER A 8 -13.23 0.82 -6.78
N GLY A 9 -12.91 -0.47 -6.75
CA GLY A 9 -13.69 -1.51 -7.39
C GLY A 9 -12.85 -2.61 -8.04
N SER A 10 -13.52 -3.58 -8.66
CA SER A 10 -12.91 -4.79 -9.23
C SER A 10 -11.91 -4.55 -10.39
N ARG A 11 -11.87 -3.35 -10.94
CA ARG A 11 -10.92 -2.98 -12.00
C ARG A 11 -9.63 -2.36 -11.47
N GLY A 12 -9.59 -2.02 -10.20
CA GLY A 12 -8.43 -1.48 -9.54
C GLY A 12 -8.80 -0.64 -8.33
N ASN A 13 -7.96 -0.73 -7.30
CA ASN A 13 -8.08 0.04 -6.06
C ASN A 13 -6.80 0.83 -5.84
N CYS A 14 -6.93 2.11 -5.56
CA CYS A 14 -5.81 2.98 -5.20
C CYS A 14 -6.33 4.22 -4.51
N TYR A 15 -5.72 4.53 -3.38
CA TYR A 15 -6.09 5.69 -2.57
C TYR A 15 -4.82 6.46 -2.19
N LEU A 16 -4.91 7.78 -2.13
CA LEU A 16 -3.83 8.66 -1.69
C LEU A 16 -4.20 9.27 -0.34
N LEU A 17 -3.47 8.92 0.69
CA LEU A 17 -3.59 9.55 2.00
C LEU A 17 -2.59 10.70 2.08
N HIS A 18 -3.09 11.92 1.90
CA HIS A 18 -2.30 13.13 2.04
C HIS A 18 -2.11 13.47 3.52
N THR A 19 -0.86 13.59 3.93
CA THR A 19 -0.44 13.98 5.28
C THR A 19 0.38 15.26 5.22
N ARG A 20 0.79 15.78 6.37
CA ARG A 20 1.75 16.92 6.43
C ARG A 20 3.15 16.56 5.95
N HIS A 21 3.48 15.27 5.96
CA HIS A 21 4.82 14.76 5.67
C HIS A 21 4.97 14.24 4.24
N GLY A 22 3.85 14.08 3.52
CA GLY A 22 3.83 13.50 2.18
C GLY A 22 2.60 12.61 1.97
N ILE A 23 2.69 11.74 0.97
CA ILE A 23 1.59 10.88 0.55
C ILE A 23 1.89 9.44 0.93
N VAL A 24 0.96 8.79 1.62
CA VAL A 24 0.92 7.32 1.75
C VAL A 24 -0.06 6.80 0.69
N ILE A 25 0.41 5.93 -0.18
CA ILE A 25 -0.44 5.25 -1.17
C ILE A 25 -0.99 3.99 -0.53
N LEU A 26 -2.30 3.76 -0.67
CA LEU A 26 -2.97 2.55 -0.24
C LEU A 26 -3.45 1.83 -1.49
N GLU A 27 -2.99 0.60 -1.66
CA GLU A 27 -3.17 -0.26 -2.82
C GLU A 27 -2.44 0.16 -4.10
N ALA A 28 -2.09 -0.81 -4.90
CA ALA A 28 -1.36 -0.66 -6.16
C ALA A 28 -2.16 -1.20 -7.37
N GLY A 29 -3.46 -0.89 -7.41
CA GLY A 29 -4.37 -1.38 -8.44
C GLY A 29 -4.52 -0.47 -9.66
N VAL A 30 -3.88 0.69 -9.72
CA VAL A 30 -3.90 1.59 -10.88
C VAL A 30 -2.55 1.63 -11.59
N ARG A 31 -2.55 1.91 -12.88
CA ARG A 31 -1.34 1.97 -13.70
C ARG A 31 -0.39 3.07 -13.22
N TRP A 32 0.91 2.82 -13.40
CA TRP A 32 1.96 3.76 -13.05
C TRP A 32 1.74 5.18 -13.58
N GLN A 33 1.34 5.32 -14.84
CA GLN A 33 1.09 6.63 -15.47
C GLN A 33 -0.11 7.36 -14.85
N GLU A 34 -1.13 6.63 -14.41
CA GLU A 34 -2.29 7.22 -13.72
C GLU A 34 -1.90 7.69 -12.33
N LEU A 35 -1.11 6.89 -11.60
CA LEU A 35 -0.55 7.29 -10.31
C LEU A 35 0.31 8.55 -10.46
N LEU A 36 1.25 8.57 -11.42
CA LEU A 36 2.14 9.72 -11.64
C LEU A 36 1.38 11.01 -11.87
N LYS A 37 0.32 10.97 -12.69
CA LYS A 37 -0.56 12.15 -12.91
C LYS A 37 -1.22 12.61 -11.62
N ALA A 38 -1.70 11.67 -10.82
CA ALA A 38 -2.41 11.98 -9.57
C ALA A 38 -1.52 12.59 -8.49
N ILE A 39 -0.22 12.31 -8.51
CA ILE A 39 0.78 12.87 -7.58
C ILE A 39 1.60 14.02 -8.22
N ASP A 40 1.14 14.57 -9.36
CA ASP A 40 1.85 15.61 -10.11
C ASP A 40 3.31 15.27 -10.43
N HIS A 41 3.59 13.98 -10.72
CA HIS A 41 4.93 13.43 -10.96
C HIS A 41 5.91 13.60 -9.78
N ARG A 42 5.42 13.91 -8.59
CA ARG A 42 6.22 14.15 -7.38
C ARG A 42 6.42 12.89 -6.56
N ILE A 43 7.25 11.98 -7.07
CA ILE A 43 7.62 10.75 -6.37
C ILE A 43 8.34 11.06 -5.05
N ASP A 44 9.11 12.13 -5.02
CA ASP A 44 9.79 12.64 -3.83
C ASP A 44 8.85 12.98 -2.67
N ASN A 45 7.58 13.23 -2.96
CA ASN A 45 6.53 13.49 -1.97
C ASN A 45 5.80 12.21 -1.50
N VAL A 46 6.15 11.04 -2.02
CA VAL A 46 5.55 9.76 -1.63
C VAL A 46 6.38 9.12 -0.51
N ILE A 47 5.73 8.84 0.62
CA ILE A 47 6.36 8.18 1.77
C ILE A 47 6.51 6.68 1.51
N CYS A 48 5.41 6.03 1.16
CA CYS A 48 5.37 4.59 0.85
C CYS A 48 4.05 4.22 0.16
N CYS A 49 4.00 2.97 -0.31
CA CYS A 49 2.77 2.31 -0.74
C CYS A 49 2.54 1.07 0.14
N LEU A 50 1.32 0.91 0.65
CA LEU A 50 0.90 -0.20 1.50
C LEU A 50 -0.15 -1.02 0.75
N VAL A 51 0.12 -2.32 0.52
CA VAL A 51 -0.78 -3.24 -0.19
C VAL A 51 -1.36 -4.24 0.81
N THR A 52 -2.68 -4.45 0.78
CA THR A 52 -3.39 -5.26 1.75
C THR A 52 -3.32 -6.77 1.47
N HIS A 53 -3.39 -7.17 0.21
CA HIS A 53 -3.38 -8.58 -0.21
C HIS A 53 -3.06 -8.73 -1.70
N GLU A 54 -2.92 -9.98 -2.18
CA GLU A 54 -2.41 -10.32 -3.52
C GLU A 54 -3.41 -10.22 -4.66
N HIS A 55 -4.70 -9.96 -4.45
CA HIS A 55 -5.64 -9.86 -5.55
C HIS A 55 -5.23 -8.76 -6.54
N MET A 56 -5.41 -9.01 -7.83
CA MET A 56 -4.83 -8.15 -8.89
C MET A 56 -5.37 -6.73 -8.89
N ASP A 57 -6.61 -6.52 -8.51
CA ASP A 57 -7.19 -5.18 -8.37
C ASP A 57 -6.59 -4.37 -7.20
N HIS A 58 -5.79 -5.00 -6.33
CA HIS A 58 -5.05 -4.36 -5.23
C HIS A 58 -3.53 -4.32 -5.46
N ALA A 59 -2.95 -5.36 -6.08
CA ALA A 59 -1.50 -5.57 -6.12
C ALA A 59 -0.87 -5.51 -7.51
N LYS A 60 -1.65 -5.43 -8.59
CA LYS A 60 -1.20 -5.63 -9.98
C LYS A 60 0.02 -4.80 -10.35
N TYR A 61 0.13 -3.57 -9.88
CA TYR A 61 1.18 -2.63 -10.29
C TYR A 61 2.22 -2.35 -9.20
N MET A 62 2.24 -3.16 -8.12
CA MET A 62 3.17 -2.93 -7.02
C MET A 62 4.64 -2.98 -7.45
N LEU A 63 4.99 -3.85 -8.41
CA LEU A 63 6.35 -3.93 -8.94
C LEU A 63 6.70 -2.71 -9.80
N ASP A 64 5.74 -2.19 -10.58
CA ASP A 64 5.93 -0.95 -11.34
C ASP A 64 6.18 0.24 -10.41
N TYR A 65 5.45 0.32 -9.30
CA TYR A 65 5.65 1.35 -8.28
C TYR A 65 7.04 1.23 -7.63
N ALA A 66 7.46 0.02 -7.28
CA ALA A 66 8.78 -0.23 -6.71
C ALA A 66 9.90 0.12 -7.71
N ASN A 67 9.77 -0.28 -8.97
CA ASN A 67 10.70 0.08 -10.05
C ASN A 67 10.77 1.60 -10.28
N GLY A 68 9.66 2.30 -10.06
CA GLY A 68 9.57 3.75 -10.15
C GLY A 68 10.16 4.51 -8.95
N GLY A 69 10.65 3.81 -7.94
CA GLY A 69 11.33 4.40 -6.77
C GLY A 69 10.47 4.53 -5.52
N ILE A 70 9.23 4.00 -5.51
CA ILE A 70 8.37 4.01 -4.34
C ILE A 70 8.71 2.80 -3.44
N SER A 71 8.84 3.04 -2.13
CA SER A 71 8.94 1.96 -1.15
C SER A 71 7.58 1.29 -0.99
N VAL A 72 7.43 0.08 -1.54
CA VAL A 72 6.18 -0.71 -1.48
C VAL A 72 6.30 -1.77 -0.40
N TYR A 73 5.26 -1.90 0.42
CA TYR A 73 5.15 -2.85 1.52
C TYR A 73 3.97 -3.79 1.33
N ALA A 74 4.18 -5.06 1.63
CA ALA A 74 3.15 -6.09 1.69
C ALA A 74 3.53 -7.15 2.73
N SER A 75 2.55 -7.93 3.19
CA SER A 75 2.82 -9.07 4.08
C SER A 75 3.69 -10.12 3.38
N GLN A 76 4.40 -10.94 4.17
CA GLN A 76 5.23 -12.03 3.62
C GLN A 76 4.40 -13.04 2.83
N GLY A 77 3.19 -13.38 3.31
CA GLY A 77 2.29 -14.30 2.60
C GLY A 77 1.78 -13.72 1.28
N THR A 78 1.43 -12.44 1.24
CA THR A 78 1.06 -11.73 0.00
C THR A 78 2.20 -11.76 -1.02
N LYS A 79 3.43 -11.47 -0.61
CA LYS A 79 4.61 -11.53 -1.49
C LYS A 79 4.87 -12.94 -2.01
N ALA A 80 4.77 -13.94 -1.14
CA ALA A 80 4.97 -15.34 -1.51
C ALA A 80 3.91 -15.82 -2.53
N ALA A 81 2.65 -15.50 -2.31
CA ALA A 81 1.56 -15.84 -3.22
C ALA A 81 1.73 -15.20 -4.60
N LEU A 82 2.10 -13.91 -4.66
CA LEU A 82 2.37 -13.22 -5.92
C LEU A 82 3.60 -13.78 -6.65
N HIS A 83 4.62 -14.18 -5.92
CA HIS A 83 5.81 -14.81 -6.50
C HIS A 83 5.47 -16.18 -7.09
N GLU A 84 4.70 -16.99 -6.39
CA GLU A 84 4.32 -18.34 -6.81
C GLU A 84 3.53 -18.33 -8.13
N ILE A 85 2.64 -17.37 -8.33
CA ILE A 85 1.88 -17.22 -9.58
C ILE A 85 2.62 -16.45 -10.67
N GLY A 86 3.88 -16.06 -10.44
CA GLY A 86 4.71 -15.31 -11.38
C GLY A 86 4.39 -13.83 -11.53
N ALA A 87 3.45 -13.30 -10.74
CA ALA A 87 3.08 -11.88 -10.78
C ALA A 87 4.13 -10.97 -10.11
N LEU A 88 4.95 -11.53 -9.22
CA LEU A 88 6.04 -10.82 -8.55
C LEU A 88 7.37 -11.58 -8.74
N PRO A 89 8.03 -11.47 -9.91
CA PRO A 89 9.27 -12.21 -10.19
C PRO A 89 10.46 -11.76 -9.34
N LYS A 90 10.39 -10.55 -8.76
CA LYS A 90 11.44 -9.97 -7.91
C LYS A 90 10.88 -9.59 -6.53
N PRO A 91 10.53 -10.58 -5.66
CA PRO A 91 9.89 -10.31 -4.38
C PRO A 91 10.76 -9.47 -3.42
N TYR A 92 12.08 -9.47 -3.61
CA TYR A 92 13.01 -8.65 -2.82
C TYR A 92 12.84 -7.13 -3.06
N MET A 93 12.20 -6.71 -4.15
CA MET A 93 11.90 -5.30 -4.40
C MET A 93 10.74 -4.79 -3.54
N ILE A 94 9.94 -5.67 -2.98
CA ILE A 94 8.83 -5.33 -2.09
C ILE A 94 9.28 -5.57 -0.66
N ARG A 95 9.09 -4.56 0.19
CA ARG A 95 9.43 -4.64 1.60
C ARG A 95 8.37 -5.41 2.37
N SER A 96 8.76 -6.00 3.48
CA SER A 96 7.85 -6.67 4.40
C SER A 96 7.85 -5.98 5.76
N PHE A 97 6.87 -6.33 6.56
CA PHE A 97 6.71 -5.90 7.94
C PHE A 97 6.32 -7.11 8.81
N GLU A 98 6.46 -6.96 10.09
CA GLU A 98 5.89 -7.86 11.08
C GLU A 98 4.51 -7.35 11.49
N LYS A 99 3.48 -8.20 11.42
CA LYS A 99 2.12 -7.81 11.81
C LYS A 99 2.06 -7.45 13.29
N MET A 100 1.21 -6.49 13.63
CA MET A 100 1.02 -5.94 14.98
C MET A 100 2.23 -5.19 15.54
N ILE A 101 3.30 -5.02 14.74
CA ILE A 101 4.46 -4.21 15.10
C ILE A 101 4.41 -2.88 14.32
N ALA A 102 4.66 -1.79 15.04
CA ALA A 102 4.66 -0.45 14.44
C ALA A 102 5.92 -0.23 13.59
N ASN A 103 5.71 0.34 12.41
CA ASN A 103 6.76 0.81 11.51
C ASN A 103 6.66 2.32 11.40
N GLU A 104 7.77 3.03 11.62
CA GLU A 104 7.80 4.49 11.57
C GLU A 104 8.72 4.97 10.44
N MET A 105 8.25 5.96 9.70
CA MET A 105 9.01 6.60 8.64
C MET A 105 8.48 8.01 8.37
N TYR A 106 9.37 8.98 8.27
CA TYR A 106 9.06 10.35 7.88
C TYR A 106 7.82 10.95 8.59
N GLY A 107 7.70 10.74 9.91
CA GLY A 107 6.59 11.28 10.73
C GLY A 107 5.26 10.52 10.63
N ILE A 108 5.24 9.42 9.89
CA ILE A 108 4.10 8.50 9.82
C ILE A 108 4.44 7.19 10.52
N ARG A 109 3.48 6.66 11.25
CA ARG A 109 3.53 5.31 11.82
C ARG A 109 2.45 4.46 11.17
N PHE A 110 2.78 3.25 10.73
CA PHE A 110 1.76 2.27 10.35
C PHE A 110 1.94 0.95 11.10
N THR A 111 0.83 0.31 11.39
CA THR A 111 0.77 -1.04 11.97
C THR A 111 -0.18 -1.86 11.11
N ALA A 112 0.31 -2.98 10.58
CA ALA A 112 -0.51 -3.93 9.85
C ALA A 112 -1.19 -4.90 10.82
N PHE A 113 -2.48 -5.14 10.64
CA PHE A 113 -3.25 -6.11 11.41
C PHE A 113 -3.92 -7.14 10.49
N PRO A 114 -4.09 -8.40 10.94
CA PRO A 114 -4.72 -9.43 10.11
C PRO A 114 -6.20 -9.11 9.86
N THR A 115 -6.67 -9.39 8.65
CA THR A 115 -8.08 -9.31 8.26
C THR A 115 -8.58 -10.69 7.82
N GLN A 116 -9.90 -10.84 7.65
CA GLN A 116 -10.50 -12.07 7.15
C GLN A 116 -10.92 -11.88 5.70
N HIS A 117 -10.24 -12.57 4.79
CA HIS A 117 -10.51 -12.51 3.37
C HIS A 117 -9.97 -13.78 2.69
N ASP A 118 -10.45 -14.09 1.51
CA ASP A 118 -9.97 -15.19 0.66
C ASP A 118 -8.64 -14.79 -0.02
N ALA A 119 -7.60 -14.69 0.78
CA ALA A 119 -6.26 -14.31 0.39
C ALA A 119 -5.23 -15.02 1.28
N ALA A 120 -3.96 -15.08 0.85
CA ALA A 120 -2.93 -15.85 1.54
C ALA A 120 -2.55 -15.27 2.91
N ASP A 121 -2.47 -13.95 3.02
CA ASP A 121 -2.06 -13.28 4.26
C ASP A 121 -2.59 -11.83 4.29
N PRO A 122 -3.92 -11.65 4.26
CA PRO A 122 -4.54 -10.33 4.12
C PRO A 122 -4.37 -9.49 5.38
N VAL A 123 -4.14 -8.20 5.18
CA VAL A 123 -3.96 -7.23 6.27
C VAL A 123 -4.75 -5.96 6.04
N GLY A 124 -5.11 -5.29 7.12
CA GLY A 124 -5.47 -3.89 7.16
C GLY A 124 -4.34 -3.07 7.77
N TYR A 125 -4.48 -1.75 7.73
CA TYR A 125 -3.48 -0.84 8.25
C TYR A 125 -4.09 0.19 9.19
N TYR A 126 -3.43 0.39 10.32
CA TYR A 126 -3.66 1.53 11.19
C TYR A 126 -2.52 2.52 10.96
N ILE A 127 -2.86 3.73 10.51
CA ILE A 127 -1.89 4.74 10.08
C ILE A 127 -2.07 5.98 10.94
N THR A 128 -1.00 6.47 11.54
CA THR A 128 -0.98 7.65 12.39
C THR A 128 -0.04 8.71 11.83
N ASP A 129 -0.50 9.95 11.73
CA ASP A 129 0.35 11.13 11.56
C ASP A 129 0.82 11.56 12.95
N LEU A 130 2.09 11.36 13.24
CA LEU A 130 2.67 11.61 14.56
C LEU A 130 2.70 13.09 14.95
N SER A 131 2.62 14.01 13.97
CA SER A 131 2.64 15.46 14.21
C SER A 131 1.26 16.06 14.44
N ALA A 132 0.18 15.38 14.03
CA ALA A 132 -1.18 15.90 14.03
C ALA A 132 -2.12 15.12 14.96
N GLU A 133 -1.66 14.03 15.56
CA GLU A 133 -2.48 13.09 16.35
C GLU A 133 -3.71 12.57 15.58
N GLU A 134 -3.62 12.57 14.24
CA GLU A 134 -4.64 12.04 13.35
C GLU A 134 -4.33 10.59 12.98
N CYS A 135 -5.38 9.77 12.87
CA CYS A 135 -5.23 8.37 12.49
C CYS A 135 -6.26 7.95 11.45
N LEU A 136 -5.89 6.95 10.65
CA LEU A 136 -6.76 6.27 9.70
C LEU A 136 -6.70 4.77 9.96
N LEU A 137 -7.87 4.14 10.06
CA LEU A 137 -8.01 2.70 9.97
C LEU A 137 -8.41 2.36 8.53
N PHE A 138 -7.58 1.60 7.83
CA PHE A 138 -7.82 1.17 6.46
C PHE A 138 -7.96 -0.35 6.41
N ALA A 139 -9.14 -0.81 6.04
CA ALA A 139 -9.42 -2.23 5.80
C ALA A 139 -10.35 -2.33 4.59
N THR A 140 -9.99 -3.19 3.64
CA THR A 140 -10.76 -3.53 2.45
C THR A 140 -10.97 -5.04 2.41
N ASP A 141 -12.04 -5.48 1.75
CA ASP A 141 -12.29 -6.90 1.48
C ASP A 141 -12.14 -7.78 2.74
N THR A 142 -12.76 -7.36 3.83
CA THR A 142 -12.81 -8.13 5.09
C THR A 142 -14.26 -8.40 5.49
N TYR A 143 -14.49 -9.54 6.11
CA TYR A 143 -15.80 -9.96 6.62
C TYR A 143 -15.74 -10.61 7.99
#